data_fbe27099f803aaad80b7e1682f614ec5
#
_entry.id   fbe27099f803aaad80b7e1682f614ec5
#
_cell.length_a   1.000
_cell.length_b   1.000
_cell.length_c   1.000
_cell.angle_alpha   90.00
_cell.angle_beta   90.00
_cell.angle_gamma   90.00
#
_symmetry.space_group_name_H-M   'P 1'
#
loop_
_entity.id
_entity.type
_entity.pdbx_description
1 polymer ?
#
loop_
_entity_poly.entity_id
_entity_poly.type
_entity_poly.pdbx_seq_one_letter_code
_entity_poly.pdbx_strand_id
1 'polypeptide(L)'
;QLHFLFKTDYFDNIIHTRERRKLVMWEDENKSWTQLNENERAEAGIRRACAHEKQMKYTCSMQENILYLKKLYQICHERNIKLYFLNFPFSEEYIKGISMTYSEKAQDVERQIKMYCNKYIDFNNTFKSEEEDFVDCDHLSEMGAKQMMQLLKKNGIYL
;
A
#
# COMPACT_ATOMS: atom_id res chain seq x y z
N GLN A 1 -21.50 6.04 18.60
CA GLN A 1 -20.09 5.84 18.16
C GLN A 1 -19.75 6.60 16.85
N LEU A 2 -20.62 7.43 16.35
CA LEU A 2 -20.35 8.42 15.31
C LEU A 2 -19.70 9.71 15.85
N HIS A 3 -19.53 9.82 17.15
CA HIS A 3 -18.97 10.99 17.82
C HIS A 3 -17.49 11.26 17.51
N PHE A 4 -16.77 10.26 17.00
CA PHE A 4 -15.35 10.40 16.66
C PHE A 4 -15.11 11.08 15.31
N LEU A 5 -16.12 11.08 14.43
CA LEU A 5 -16.03 11.68 13.08
C LEU A 5 -16.31 13.19 13.06
N PHE A 6 -16.78 13.77 14.16
CA PHE A 6 -17.21 15.18 14.22
C PHE A 6 -16.48 16.03 15.28
N LYS A 7 -15.32 15.58 15.77
CA LYS A 7 -14.45 16.50 16.50
C LYS A 7 -13.84 17.50 15.52
N THR A 8 -14.12 18.77 15.72
CA THR A 8 -13.57 19.90 14.94
C THR A 8 -12.06 19.79 14.79
N ASP A 9 -11.36 19.38 15.85
CA ASP A 9 -9.90 19.16 15.86
C ASP A 9 -9.41 18.11 14.84
N TYR A 10 -10.27 17.14 14.48
CA TYR A 10 -9.91 16.13 13.48
C TYR A 10 -9.95 16.73 12.07
N PHE A 11 -10.94 17.54 11.77
CA PHE A 11 -11.04 18.23 10.47
C PHE A 11 -9.96 19.31 10.32
N ASP A 12 -9.68 20.08 11.37
CA ASP A 12 -8.60 21.05 11.40
C ASP A 12 -7.24 20.39 11.19
N ASN A 13 -6.99 19.24 11.84
CA ASN A 13 -5.77 18.46 11.61
C ASN A 13 -5.68 17.88 10.19
N ILE A 14 -6.79 17.45 9.58
CA ILE A 14 -6.80 16.99 8.19
C ILE A 14 -6.52 18.15 7.23
N ILE A 15 -7.14 19.32 7.43
CA ILE A 15 -6.95 20.49 6.56
C ILE A 15 -5.49 20.97 6.67
N HIS A 16 -4.97 21.15 7.89
CA HIS A 16 -3.59 21.56 8.11
C HIS A 16 -2.57 20.49 7.67
N THR A 17 -2.89 19.20 7.80
CA THR A 17 -2.04 18.12 7.28
C THR A 17 -2.06 18.11 5.75
N ARG A 18 -3.19 18.43 5.11
CA ARG A 18 -3.28 18.52 3.66
C ARG A 18 -2.52 19.73 3.10
N GLU A 19 -2.55 20.86 3.79
CA GLU A 19 -1.76 22.04 3.44
C GLU A 19 -0.27 21.79 3.70
N ARG A 20 0.10 21.19 4.84
CA ARG A 20 1.49 20.78 5.11
C ARG A 20 1.98 19.72 4.12
N ARG A 21 1.14 18.77 3.70
CA ARG A 21 1.52 17.79 2.66
C ARG A 21 1.75 18.45 1.31
N LYS A 22 1.03 19.51 0.96
CA LYS A 22 1.35 20.30 -0.24
C LYS A 22 2.72 20.97 -0.14
N LEU A 23 3.14 21.38 1.06
CA LEU A 23 4.42 22.06 1.30
C LEU A 23 5.60 21.08 1.49
N VAL A 24 5.37 19.90 2.06
CA VAL A 24 6.45 18.99 2.52
C VAL A 24 6.72 17.85 1.53
N MET A 25 5.78 17.50 0.65
CA MET A 25 5.93 16.29 -0.17
C MET A 25 6.76 16.47 -1.44
N TRP A 26 7.06 17.70 -1.88
CA TRP A 26 7.61 17.90 -3.23
C TRP A 26 8.69 18.98 -3.33
N GLU A 27 9.08 19.60 -2.22
CA GLU A 27 10.16 20.59 -2.17
C GLU A 27 11.49 20.05 -1.65
N ASP A 28 11.57 18.79 -1.27
CA ASP A 28 12.86 18.17 -0.97
C ASP A 28 13.61 17.95 -2.28
N GLU A 29 14.86 18.36 -2.27
CA GLU A 29 15.90 18.26 -3.30
C GLU A 29 16.14 16.83 -3.82
N ASN A 30 15.20 15.91 -3.58
CA ASN A 30 15.30 14.51 -3.95
C ASN A 30 14.92 14.37 -5.41
N LYS A 31 15.84 13.79 -6.17
CA LYS A 31 15.60 13.33 -7.53
C LYS A 31 14.30 12.53 -7.58
N SER A 32 13.47 12.75 -8.61
CA SER A 32 12.33 11.89 -8.87
C SER A 32 12.82 10.45 -9.12
N TRP A 33 11.95 9.47 -8.94
CA TRP A 33 12.29 8.05 -9.12
C TRP A 33 12.98 7.78 -10.47
N THR A 34 12.49 8.40 -11.55
CA THR A 34 13.05 8.30 -12.90
C THR A 34 14.41 8.98 -13.07
N GLN A 35 14.80 9.88 -12.17
CA GLN A 35 16.11 10.56 -12.19
C GLN A 35 17.18 9.82 -11.38
N LEU A 36 16.78 8.81 -10.60
CA LEU A 36 17.71 7.96 -9.87
C LEU A 36 18.38 6.98 -10.84
N ASN A 37 19.66 6.72 -10.65
CA ASN A 37 20.31 5.61 -11.33
C ASN A 37 19.93 4.27 -10.65
N GLU A 38 20.29 3.16 -11.27
CA GLU A 38 19.95 1.80 -10.81
C GLU A 38 20.43 1.53 -9.37
N ASN A 39 21.64 1.97 -9.00
CA ASN A 39 22.17 1.80 -7.64
C ASN A 39 21.39 2.63 -6.63
N GLU A 40 21.08 3.88 -6.96
CA GLU A 40 20.30 4.78 -6.10
C GLU A 40 18.89 4.20 -5.86
N ARG A 41 18.25 3.64 -6.90
CA ARG A 41 16.95 2.96 -6.78
C ARG A 41 17.03 1.70 -5.91
N ALA A 42 18.04 0.86 -6.15
CA ALA A 42 18.24 -0.35 -5.35
C ALA A 42 18.41 -0.02 -3.85
N GLU A 43 19.24 0.98 -3.52
CA GLU A 43 19.39 1.45 -2.15
C GLU A 43 18.11 2.04 -1.56
N ALA A 44 17.34 2.79 -2.36
CA ALA A 44 16.07 3.36 -1.92
C ALA A 44 15.05 2.25 -1.60
N GLY A 45 14.95 1.21 -2.43
CA GLY A 45 14.09 0.05 -2.21
C GLY A 45 14.43 -0.68 -0.90
N ILE A 46 15.72 -0.94 -0.66
CA ILE A 46 16.19 -1.60 0.57
C ILE A 46 15.90 -0.72 1.79
N ARG A 47 16.24 0.58 1.74
CA ARG A 47 15.95 1.51 2.85
C ARG A 47 14.46 1.54 3.20
N ARG A 48 13.60 1.57 2.19
CA ARG A 48 12.15 1.58 2.38
C ARG A 48 11.66 0.28 3.01
N ALA A 49 12.11 -0.87 2.52
CA ALA A 49 11.79 -2.18 3.08
C ALA A 49 12.23 -2.29 4.55
N CYS A 50 13.45 -1.85 4.88
CA CYS A 50 13.93 -1.80 6.27
C CYS A 50 13.07 -0.87 7.16
N ALA A 51 12.60 0.26 6.63
CA ALA A 51 11.72 1.16 7.37
C ALA A 51 10.36 0.49 7.68
N HIS A 52 9.79 -0.21 6.71
CA HIS A 52 8.54 -0.96 6.91
C HIS A 52 8.72 -2.16 7.85
N GLU A 53 9.85 -2.87 7.77
CA GLU A 53 10.15 -3.94 8.73
C GLU A 53 10.17 -3.45 10.17
N LYS A 54 10.75 -2.26 10.40
CA LYS A 54 10.74 -1.65 11.75
C LYS A 54 9.32 -1.39 12.25
N GLN A 55 8.40 -0.98 11.36
CA GLN A 55 6.99 -0.77 11.74
C GLN A 55 6.29 -2.09 12.05
N MET A 56 6.65 -3.20 11.40
CA MET A 56 6.10 -4.53 11.67
C MET A 56 6.50 -5.11 13.05
N LYS A 57 7.41 -4.48 13.76
CA LYS A 57 7.74 -4.87 15.15
C LYS A 57 6.60 -4.57 16.14
N TYR A 58 5.65 -3.75 15.76
CA TYR A 58 4.42 -3.51 16.54
C TYR A 58 3.42 -4.66 16.34
N THR A 59 3.78 -5.85 16.86
CA THR A 59 2.97 -7.07 16.73
C THR A 59 1.55 -6.92 17.26
N CYS A 60 1.35 -6.14 18.33
CA CYS A 60 0.02 -5.87 18.86
C CYS A 60 -0.90 -5.19 17.86
N SER A 61 -0.40 -4.17 17.14
CA SER A 61 -1.19 -3.46 16.13
C SER A 61 -1.54 -4.35 14.94
N MET A 62 -0.64 -5.27 14.56
CA MET A 62 -0.91 -6.21 13.47
C MET A 62 -2.00 -7.21 13.85
N GLN A 63 -1.94 -7.80 15.05
CA GLN A 63 -2.97 -8.71 15.54
C GLN A 63 -4.34 -8.01 15.65
N GLU A 64 -4.35 -6.77 16.12
CA GLU A 64 -5.56 -5.98 16.21
C GLU A 64 -6.14 -5.68 14.82
N ASN A 65 -5.31 -5.32 13.85
CA ASN A 65 -5.73 -5.10 12.46
C ASN A 65 -6.35 -6.36 11.84
N ILE A 66 -5.78 -7.54 12.09
CA ILE A 66 -6.35 -8.80 11.62
C ILE A 66 -7.70 -9.08 12.30
N LEU A 67 -7.87 -8.76 13.59
CA LEU A 67 -9.17 -8.87 14.26
C LEU A 67 -10.22 -7.94 13.64
N TYR A 68 -9.85 -6.71 13.28
CA TYR A 68 -10.76 -5.80 12.58
C TYR A 68 -11.09 -6.28 11.17
N LEU A 69 -10.13 -6.83 10.46
CA LEU A 69 -10.37 -7.44 9.15
C LEU A 69 -11.36 -8.59 9.24
N LYS A 70 -11.19 -9.47 10.23
CA LYS A 70 -12.15 -10.55 10.51
C LYS A 70 -13.55 -10.02 10.75
N LYS A 71 -13.70 -8.99 11.60
CA LYS A 71 -15.00 -8.35 11.87
C LYS A 71 -15.61 -7.74 10.59
N LEU A 72 -14.80 -7.05 9.80
CA LEU A 72 -15.22 -6.47 8.53
C LEU A 72 -15.73 -7.57 7.58
N TYR A 73 -14.98 -8.66 7.45
CA TYR A 73 -15.38 -9.80 6.63
C TYR A 73 -16.70 -10.40 7.10
N GLN A 74 -16.91 -10.56 8.41
CA GLN A 74 -18.17 -11.05 8.96
C GLN A 74 -19.36 -10.13 8.60
N ILE A 75 -19.20 -8.82 8.79
CA ILE A 75 -20.23 -7.82 8.45
C ILE A 75 -20.56 -7.87 6.96
N CYS A 76 -19.54 -7.96 6.10
CA CYS A 76 -19.72 -8.07 4.65
C CYS A 76 -20.46 -9.37 4.28
N HIS A 77 -20.06 -10.49 4.86
CA HIS A 77 -20.67 -11.79 4.63
C HIS A 77 -22.15 -11.82 5.05
N GLU A 78 -22.49 -11.33 6.25
CA GLU A 78 -23.87 -11.25 6.75
C GLU A 78 -24.77 -10.38 5.86
N ARG A 79 -24.19 -9.41 5.17
CA ARG A 79 -24.91 -8.49 4.27
C ARG A 79 -24.80 -8.88 2.78
N ASN A 80 -24.25 -10.04 2.49
CA ASN A 80 -24.04 -10.52 1.12
C ASN A 80 -23.16 -9.59 0.26
N ILE A 81 -22.20 -8.87 0.91
CA ILE A 81 -21.22 -8.00 0.27
C ILE A 81 -19.93 -8.80 0.05
N LYS A 82 -19.41 -8.78 -1.17
CA LYS A 82 -18.13 -9.41 -1.49
C LYS A 82 -17.00 -8.49 -1.12
N LEU A 83 -16.06 -8.97 -0.31
CA LEU A 83 -14.85 -8.26 0.09
C LEU A 83 -13.68 -8.75 -0.75
N TYR A 84 -13.05 -7.84 -1.50
CA TYR A 84 -11.86 -8.12 -2.31
C TYR A 84 -10.66 -7.40 -1.71
N PHE A 85 -9.53 -8.09 -1.67
CA PHE A 85 -8.26 -7.52 -1.31
C PHE A 85 -7.38 -7.40 -2.56
N LEU A 86 -6.81 -6.22 -2.75
CA LEU A 86 -5.96 -5.92 -3.90
C LEU A 86 -4.58 -5.56 -3.36
N ASN A 87 -3.57 -6.32 -3.75
CA ASN A 87 -2.18 -5.95 -3.53
C ASN A 87 -1.68 -5.20 -4.77
N PHE A 88 -1.44 -3.90 -4.61
CA PHE A 88 -0.97 -3.04 -5.70
C PHE A 88 0.49 -3.35 -6.03
N PRO A 89 0.93 -3.10 -7.27
CA PRO A 89 2.30 -3.39 -7.67
C PRO A 89 3.29 -2.45 -6.99
N PHE A 90 4.46 -2.99 -6.73
CA PHE A 90 5.64 -2.30 -6.23
C PHE A 90 6.75 -2.34 -7.28
N SER A 91 7.75 -1.46 -7.16
CA SER A 91 8.94 -1.54 -7.98
C SER A 91 9.74 -2.82 -7.68
N GLU A 92 10.52 -3.28 -8.66
CA GLU A 92 11.36 -4.47 -8.47
C GLU A 92 12.36 -4.29 -7.31
N GLU A 93 12.89 -3.08 -7.14
CA GLU A 93 13.86 -2.76 -6.11
C GLU A 93 13.26 -2.90 -4.71
N TYR A 94 11.99 -2.47 -4.54
CA TYR A 94 11.30 -2.66 -3.28
C TYR A 94 10.97 -4.13 -3.01
N ILE A 95 10.54 -4.89 -4.02
CA ILE A 95 10.30 -6.33 -3.90
C ILE A 95 11.58 -7.06 -3.52
N LYS A 96 12.73 -6.71 -4.11
CA LYS A 96 14.04 -7.23 -3.71
C LYS A 96 14.36 -6.89 -2.26
N GLY A 97 14.09 -5.65 -1.85
CA GLY A 97 14.24 -5.20 -0.47
C GLY A 97 13.39 -6.00 0.52
N ILE A 98 12.10 -6.25 0.21
CA ILE A 98 11.23 -7.11 1.03
C ILE A 98 11.79 -8.51 1.17
N SER A 99 12.26 -9.10 0.06
CA SER A 99 12.81 -10.45 0.06
C SER A 99 14.03 -10.59 0.99
N MET A 100 14.82 -9.53 1.12
CA MET A 100 16.02 -9.50 1.95
C MET A 100 15.72 -9.26 3.44
N THR A 101 14.57 -8.67 3.77
CA THR A 101 14.28 -8.16 5.13
C THR A 101 13.17 -8.93 5.84
N TYR A 102 11.96 -8.96 5.30
CA TYR A 102 10.79 -9.45 6.03
C TYR A 102 9.84 -10.34 5.19
N SER A 103 10.37 -11.08 4.22
CA SER A 103 9.56 -11.91 3.31
C SER A 103 8.65 -12.91 4.05
N GLU A 104 9.14 -13.56 5.11
CA GLU A 104 8.35 -14.51 5.89
C GLU A 104 7.16 -13.85 6.59
N LYS A 105 7.38 -12.66 7.19
CA LYS A 105 6.31 -11.89 7.83
C LYS A 105 5.28 -11.41 6.82
N ALA A 106 5.73 -10.94 5.66
CA ALA A 106 4.85 -10.51 4.58
C ALA A 106 3.96 -11.67 4.10
N GLN A 107 4.52 -12.86 3.89
CA GLN A 107 3.79 -14.06 3.52
C GLN A 107 2.80 -14.50 4.60
N ASP A 108 3.14 -14.36 5.87
CA ASP A 108 2.24 -14.70 6.97
C ASP A 108 1.03 -13.76 7.00
N VAL A 109 1.25 -12.46 6.87
CA VAL A 109 0.17 -11.46 6.77
C VAL A 109 -0.71 -11.74 5.56
N GLU A 110 -0.13 -12.02 4.40
CA GLU A 110 -0.86 -12.38 3.18
C GLU A 110 -1.76 -13.61 3.40
N ARG A 111 -1.22 -14.67 4.03
CA ARG A 111 -2.02 -15.87 4.37
C ARG A 111 -3.21 -15.52 5.25
N GLN A 112 -3.01 -14.67 6.25
CA GLN A 112 -4.08 -14.24 7.14
C GLN A 112 -5.14 -13.40 6.41
N ILE A 113 -4.73 -12.48 5.54
CA ILE A 113 -5.66 -11.68 4.73
C ILE A 113 -6.52 -12.59 3.84
N LYS A 114 -5.92 -13.57 3.17
CA LYS A 114 -6.61 -14.54 2.30
C LYS A 114 -7.71 -15.33 3.01
N MET A 115 -7.63 -15.51 4.32
CA MET A 115 -8.69 -16.16 5.11
C MET A 115 -9.93 -15.28 5.30
N TYR A 116 -9.80 -13.97 5.17
CA TYR A 116 -10.84 -12.99 5.49
C TYR A 116 -11.21 -12.11 4.29
N CYS A 117 -11.22 -12.70 3.09
CA CYS A 117 -11.72 -12.05 1.89
C CYS A 117 -12.32 -13.06 0.92
N ASN A 118 -13.19 -12.60 0.02
CA ASN A 118 -13.76 -13.43 -1.03
C ASN A 118 -12.75 -13.65 -2.17
N LYS A 119 -11.87 -12.68 -2.39
CA LYS A 119 -10.84 -12.74 -3.42
C LYS A 119 -9.65 -11.90 -3.01
N TYR A 120 -8.45 -12.46 -3.14
CA TYR A 120 -7.18 -11.76 -3.05
C TYR A 120 -6.57 -11.72 -4.44
N ILE A 121 -6.14 -10.54 -4.89
CA ILE A 121 -5.49 -10.36 -6.18
C ILE A 121 -4.18 -9.64 -5.94
N ASP A 122 -3.08 -10.28 -6.33
CA ASP A 122 -1.76 -9.71 -6.31
C ASP A 122 -1.39 -9.23 -7.73
N PHE A 123 -1.19 -7.94 -7.87
CA PHE A 123 -0.84 -7.33 -9.14
C PHE A 123 0.67 -7.28 -9.40
N ASN A 124 1.53 -7.59 -8.43
CA ASN A 124 2.98 -7.63 -8.64
C ASN A 124 3.41 -8.60 -9.76
N ASN A 125 2.65 -9.69 -9.95
CA ASN A 125 2.96 -10.68 -10.97
C ASN A 125 2.40 -10.36 -12.36
N THR A 126 1.48 -9.40 -12.47
CA THR A 126 0.76 -9.10 -13.73
C THR A 126 1.00 -7.69 -14.25
N PHE A 127 1.47 -6.82 -13.41
CA PHE A 127 1.84 -5.47 -13.76
C PHE A 127 3.25 -5.48 -14.35
N LYS A 128 3.38 -5.06 -15.61
CA LYS A 128 4.68 -4.83 -16.22
C LYS A 128 5.14 -3.44 -15.85
N SER A 129 6.00 -3.35 -14.85
CA SER A 129 6.48 -2.10 -14.31
C SER A 129 7.61 -1.50 -15.14
N GLU A 130 7.45 -0.25 -15.52
CA GLU A 130 8.51 0.61 -16.02
C GLU A 130 8.84 1.67 -14.95
N GLU A 131 9.97 2.34 -15.09
CA GLU A 131 10.39 3.35 -14.10
C GLU A 131 9.40 4.50 -13.96
N GLU A 132 8.78 4.91 -15.06
CA GLU A 132 7.79 5.98 -15.13
C GLU A 132 6.47 5.64 -14.43
N ASP A 133 6.23 4.35 -14.17
CA ASP A 133 5.03 3.91 -13.47
C ASP A 133 5.05 4.20 -11.97
N PHE A 134 6.18 4.67 -11.44
CA PHE A 134 6.36 4.94 -10.03
C PHE A 134 6.79 6.38 -9.75
N VAL A 135 6.32 6.93 -8.62
CA VAL A 135 6.85 8.20 -8.05
C VAL A 135 7.98 7.93 -7.07
N ASP A 136 7.96 6.77 -6.43
CA ASP A 136 9.00 6.19 -5.57
C ASP A 136 8.91 4.66 -5.63
N CYS A 137 9.61 3.94 -4.78
CA CYS A 137 9.68 2.48 -4.87
C CYS A 137 8.37 1.72 -4.54
N ASP A 138 7.40 2.36 -3.87
CA ASP A 138 6.17 1.71 -3.39
C ASP A 138 4.87 2.49 -3.72
N HIS A 139 4.96 3.58 -4.49
CA HIS A 139 3.79 4.34 -4.93
C HIS A 139 3.76 4.51 -6.44
N LEU A 140 2.59 4.23 -7.04
CA LEU A 140 2.38 4.42 -8.47
C LEU A 140 2.33 5.90 -8.85
N SER A 141 2.92 6.22 -10.00
CA SER A 141 2.73 7.49 -10.69
C SER A 141 1.33 7.59 -11.31
N GLU A 142 1.03 8.72 -11.93
CA GLU A 142 -0.20 8.87 -12.72
C GLU A 142 -0.25 7.85 -13.89
N MET A 143 0.88 7.55 -14.51
CA MET A 143 0.97 6.55 -15.58
C MET A 143 0.71 5.15 -15.05
N GLY A 144 1.40 4.76 -13.98
CA GLY A 144 1.21 3.48 -13.32
C GLY A 144 -0.23 3.30 -12.81
N ALA A 145 -0.83 4.34 -12.25
CA ALA A 145 -2.21 4.33 -11.82
C ALA A 145 -3.19 4.09 -13.00
N LYS A 146 -2.94 4.71 -14.16
CA LYS A 146 -3.74 4.48 -15.38
C LYS A 146 -3.64 3.03 -15.86
N GLN A 147 -2.43 2.46 -15.89
CA GLN A 147 -2.23 1.04 -16.24
C GLN A 147 -2.95 0.13 -15.23
N MET A 148 -2.83 0.44 -13.93
CA MET A 148 -3.49 -0.32 -12.87
C MET A 148 -5.01 -0.32 -13.03
N MET A 149 -5.61 0.84 -13.37
CA MET A 149 -7.05 0.94 -13.63
C MET A 149 -7.49 0.05 -14.82
N GLN A 150 -6.66 -0.08 -15.85
CA GLN A 150 -6.94 -0.99 -16.98
C GLN A 150 -6.89 -2.46 -16.53
N LEU A 151 -5.92 -2.82 -15.70
CA LEU A 151 -5.81 -4.16 -15.14
C LEU A 151 -6.99 -4.51 -14.22
N LEU A 152 -7.46 -3.58 -13.41
CA LEU A 152 -8.66 -3.75 -12.57
C LEU A 152 -9.88 -4.06 -13.45
N LYS A 153 -10.13 -3.26 -14.48
CA LYS A 153 -11.24 -3.48 -15.43
C LYS A 153 -11.13 -4.84 -16.11
N LYS A 154 -9.92 -5.24 -16.56
CA LYS A 154 -9.66 -6.55 -17.18
C LYS A 154 -9.97 -7.71 -16.22
N ASN A 155 -9.81 -7.50 -14.92
CA ASN A 155 -10.15 -8.47 -13.88
C ASN A 155 -11.59 -8.38 -13.39
N GLY A 156 -12.45 -7.59 -14.05
CA GLY A 156 -13.87 -7.42 -13.73
C GLY A 156 -14.11 -6.59 -12.47
N ILE A 157 -13.14 -5.76 -12.08
CA ILE A 157 -13.25 -4.85 -10.92
C ILE A 157 -13.51 -3.45 -11.46
N TYR A 158 -14.67 -2.92 -11.15
CA TYR A 158 -15.12 -1.59 -11.53
C TYR A 158 -15.22 -0.75 -10.26
N LEU A 159 -14.49 0.37 -10.22
CA LEU A 159 -14.49 1.34 -9.14
C LEU A 159 -15.40 2.51 -9.49
#